data_77aebc652e1673384d11475485c0f80d
#
_entry.id   77aebc652e1673384d11475485c0f80d
#
_cell.length_a   1.000
_cell.length_b   1.000
_cell.length_c   1.000
_cell.angle_alpha   90.00
_cell.angle_beta   90.00
_cell.angle_gamma   90.00
#
_symmetry.space_group_name_H-M   'P 1'
#
loop_
_entity.id
_entity.type
_entity.pdbx_description
1 polymer ?
#
loop_
_entity_poly.entity_id
_entity_poly.type
_entity_poly.pdbx_seq_one_letter_code
_entity_poly.pdbx_strand_id
1 'polypeptide(L)'
;VTDAGVEEYVFVDFDLDMADFTHVPIKNELLVQNLEDMQDRQRIKGDAIDFEGYNPKKVILEQLRQKPEIDYEKCSKLLFKLITQVCDHYEIQYGTNGMQNIIMMYKRDIGNKIYKQMLQHFYCENGFLQEEVVGTRDYNLQQPYSCAERVNLFSDDYTGNIQSVLFDGVKRGVFDAAKFDSRPELVLARVLETDTDVQNWLRPAPQEFNITYNHGHNYEPDFVVETDDTIYLVEVKGEDKLSDPDVIAKKKRGIQYCEVASRWGKANGYKQWRYLFIPSKQVMPNSSFAQLAKRFEEN
;
A
#
# COMPACT_ATOMS: atom_id res chain seq x y z
N VAL A 1 7.82 8.24 21.00
CA VAL A 1 7.46 9.66 21.10
C VAL A 1 8.02 10.12 22.43
N THR A 2 9.16 10.75 22.41
CA THR A 2 9.68 11.46 23.57
C THR A 2 9.17 12.89 23.50
N ASP A 3 9.02 13.55 24.64
CA ASP A 3 8.48 14.91 24.84
C ASP A 3 9.24 16.06 24.15
N ALA A 4 10.01 15.79 23.12
CA ALA A 4 10.75 16.77 22.35
C ALA A 4 10.00 17.09 21.04
N GLY A 5 9.00 17.95 21.16
CA GLY A 5 8.31 18.55 20.04
C GLY A 5 7.22 17.64 19.43
N VAL A 6 5.98 18.00 19.61
CA VAL A 6 4.85 17.42 18.87
C VAL A 6 5.05 17.74 17.39
N GLU A 7 5.38 16.73 16.58
CA GLU A 7 5.36 16.87 15.12
C GLU A 7 3.92 17.13 14.70
N GLU A 8 3.65 18.32 14.24
CA GLU A 8 2.34 18.69 13.76
C GLU A 8 2.28 18.51 12.24
N TYR A 9 1.52 17.53 11.79
CA TYR A 9 1.25 17.31 10.37
C TYR A 9 0.08 18.19 9.94
N VAL A 10 0.27 18.89 8.84
CA VAL A 10 -0.73 19.78 8.26
C VAL A 10 -0.94 19.50 6.77
N PHE A 11 -2.17 19.70 6.30
CA PHE A 11 -2.46 19.71 4.88
C PHE A 11 -2.18 21.12 4.31
N VAL A 12 -1.30 21.17 3.31
CA VAL A 12 -1.04 22.41 2.58
C VAL A 12 -2.16 22.67 1.58
N ASP A 13 -2.48 23.95 1.32
CA ASP A 13 -3.49 24.34 0.34
C ASP A 13 -3.08 23.94 -1.09
N PHE A 14 -4.02 23.34 -1.84
CA PHE A 14 -3.82 22.90 -3.21
C PHE A 14 -5.14 22.85 -3.97
N ASP A 15 -5.09 22.66 -5.28
CA ASP A 15 -6.25 22.43 -6.14
C ASP A 15 -6.25 20.98 -6.62
N LEU A 16 -7.44 20.36 -6.72
CA LEU A 16 -7.58 18.98 -7.16
C LEU A 16 -7.24 18.82 -8.65
N ASP A 17 -6.57 17.74 -8.99
CA ASP A 17 -6.52 17.25 -10.36
C ASP A 17 -7.88 16.64 -10.74
N MET A 18 -8.62 17.35 -11.58
CA MET A 18 -9.95 16.97 -12.03
C MET A 18 -9.96 15.78 -12.99
N ALA A 19 -8.80 15.36 -13.54
CA ALA A 19 -8.70 14.21 -14.42
C ALA A 19 -9.10 12.89 -13.72
N ASP A 20 -8.99 12.85 -12.39
CA ASP A 20 -9.42 11.69 -11.60
C ASP A 20 -10.95 11.57 -11.49
N PHE A 21 -11.71 12.65 -11.74
CA PHE A 21 -13.15 12.73 -11.49
C PHE A 21 -13.96 12.54 -12.77
N THR A 22 -14.02 11.30 -13.26
CA THR A 22 -14.63 10.92 -14.55
C THR A 22 -16.00 10.25 -14.43
N HIS A 23 -16.67 10.33 -13.26
CA HIS A 23 -17.97 9.72 -13.05
C HIS A 23 -19.07 10.35 -13.93
N VAL A 24 -20.02 9.54 -14.33
CA VAL A 24 -21.19 9.98 -15.09
C VAL A 24 -22.48 9.68 -14.30
N PRO A 25 -23.55 10.48 -14.49
CA PRO A 25 -24.80 10.22 -13.83
C PRO A 25 -25.38 8.84 -14.25
N ILE A 26 -25.90 8.11 -13.26
CA ILE A 26 -26.61 6.86 -13.55
C ILE A 26 -27.99 7.21 -14.09
N LYS A 27 -28.33 6.67 -15.24
CA LYS A 27 -29.69 6.79 -15.79
C LYS A 27 -30.64 5.90 -15.02
N ASN A 28 -31.69 6.48 -14.45
CA ASN A 28 -32.77 5.73 -13.80
C ASN A 28 -33.67 5.07 -14.86
N GLU A 29 -33.10 4.21 -15.68
CA GLU A 29 -33.85 3.42 -16.65
C GLU A 29 -33.68 1.94 -16.29
N LEU A 30 -34.77 1.29 -15.93
CA LEU A 30 -34.83 -0.16 -15.78
C LEU A 30 -35.24 -0.78 -17.12
N LEU A 31 -34.36 -1.59 -17.68
CA LEU A 31 -34.67 -2.39 -18.85
C LEU A 31 -35.28 -3.72 -18.35
N VAL A 32 -36.59 -3.85 -18.49
CA VAL A 32 -37.29 -5.12 -18.21
C VAL A 32 -37.41 -5.89 -19.52
N GLN A 33 -36.86 -7.08 -19.55
CA GLN A 33 -36.92 -7.98 -20.68
C GLN A 33 -37.71 -9.22 -20.28
N ASN A 34 -38.68 -9.61 -21.10
CA ASN A 34 -39.39 -10.84 -20.87
C ASN A 34 -38.45 -12.03 -21.13
N LEU A 35 -38.35 -12.94 -20.16
CA LEU A 35 -37.44 -14.09 -20.24
C LEU A 35 -37.94 -15.21 -21.18
N GLU A 36 -39.24 -15.18 -21.58
CA GLU A 36 -39.79 -16.24 -22.40
C GLU A 36 -39.54 -16.05 -23.91
N ASP A 37 -39.47 -14.83 -24.42
CA ASP A 37 -39.30 -14.59 -25.86
C ASP A 37 -38.19 -13.63 -26.24
N MET A 38 -37.54 -12.97 -25.27
CA MET A 38 -36.42 -12.06 -25.46
C MET A 38 -36.69 -10.86 -26.41
N GLN A 39 -37.92 -10.63 -26.83
CA GLN A 39 -38.28 -9.64 -27.83
C GLN A 39 -38.93 -8.37 -27.29
N ASP A 40 -39.66 -8.44 -26.20
CA ASP A 40 -40.27 -7.27 -25.57
C ASP A 40 -39.32 -6.59 -24.59
N ARG A 41 -38.76 -5.47 -25.00
CA ARG A 41 -37.99 -4.58 -24.17
C ARG A 41 -38.83 -3.41 -23.70
N GLN A 42 -39.29 -3.44 -22.48
CA GLN A 42 -39.93 -2.27 -21.87
C GLN A 42 -38.87 -1.44 -21.11
N ARG A 43 -38.76 -0.16 -21.48
CA ARG A 43 -38.01 0.83 -20.72
C ARG A 43 -38.91 1.44 -19.66
N ILE A 44 -38.68 1.13 -18.42
CA ILE A 44 -39.31 1.84 -17.30
C ILE A 44 -38.39 3.01 -16.96
N LYS A 45 -38.84 4.24 -17.23
CA LYS A 45 -38.18 5.43 -16.66
C LYS A 45 -38.63 5.52 -15.21
N GLY A 46 -37.68 5.40 -14.31
CA GLY A 46 -37.93 5.73 -12.90
C GLY A 46 -38.24 7.22 -12.77
N ASP A 47 -39.09 7.57 -11.81
CA ASP A 47 -39.31 8.98 -11.44
C ASP A 47 -37.97 9.64 -11.11
N ALA A 48 -37.85 10.92 -11.41
CA ALA A 48 -36.67 11.70 -11.04
C ALA A 48 -36.42 11.54 -9.55
N ILE A 49 -35.17 11.23 -9.15
CA ILE A 49 -34.82 11.17 -7.74
C ILE A 49 -35.09 12.56 -7.17
N ASP A 50 -35.94 12.61 -6.15
CA ASP A 50 -36.14 13.85 -5.39
C ASP A 50 -34.94 14.08 -4.48
N PHE A 51 -34.24 15.17 -4.72
CA PHE A 51 -33.09 15.61 -3.94
C PHE A 51 -33.45 16.66 -2.87
N GLU A 52 -34.75 16.82 -2.53
CA GLU A 52 -35.18 17.77 -1.53
C GLU A 52 -34.50 17.48 -0.18
N GLY A 53 -33.78 18.45 0.36
CA GLY A 53 -33.00 18.30 1.59
C GLY A 53 -31.64 17.62 1.45
N TYR A 54 -31.26 17.17 0.24
CA TYR A 54 -29.96 16.55 -0.01
C TYR A 54 -28.86 17.61 -0.16
N ASN A 55 -27.84 17.53 0.70
CA ASN A 55 -26.66 18.39 0.59
C ASN A 55 -25.44 17.58 0.14
N PRO A 56 -25.06 17.66 -1.16
CA PRO A 56 -23.95 16.88 -1.72
C PRO A 56 -22.62 17.16 -1.05
N LYS A 57 -22.36 18.42 -0.65
CA LYS A 57 -21.12 18.80 0.02
C LYS A 57 -20.99 18.13 1.39
N LYS A 58 -22.10 18.05 2.15
CA LYS A 58 -22.12 17.37 3.45
C LYS A 58 -21.84 15.87 3.31
N VAL A 59 -22.38 15.24 2.29
CA VAL A 59 -22.20 13.80 2.05
C VAL A 59 -20.73 13.44 1.77
N ILE A 60 -20.03 14.25 0.95
CA ILE A 60 -18.60 14.04 0.70
C ILE A 60 -17.80 14.33 1.98
N LEU A 61 -18.14 15.41 2.69
CA LEU A 61 -17.47 15.79 3.94
C LEU A 61 -17.52 14.65 4.98
N GLU A 62 -18.65 13.97 5.12
CA GLU A 62 -18.79 12.84 6.04
C GLU A 62 -17.88 11.65 5.66
N GLN A 63 -17.60 11.44 4.37
CA GLN A 63 -16.63 10.41 3.94
C GLN A 63 -15.19 10.79 4.30
N LEU A 64 -14.87 12.09 4.21
CA LEU A 64 -13.52 12.59 4.53
C LEU A 64 -13.27 12.62 6.05
N ARG A 65 -14.26 13.01 6.84
CA ARG A 65 -14.15 13.06 8.32
C ARG A 65 -13.87 11.68 8.96
N GLN A 66 -14.10 10.59 8.24
CA GLN A 66 -13.80 9.24 8.73
C GLN A 66 -12.31 8.86 8.55
N LYS A 67 -11.52 9.71 7.89
CA LYS A 67 -10.10 9.44 7.65
C LYS A 67 -9.27 9.88 8.85
N PRO A 68 -8.32 9.01 9.29
CA PRO A 68 -7.59 9.24 10.55
C PRO A 68 -6.69 10.48 10.54
N GLU A 69 -6.20 10.90 9.36
CA GLU A 69 -5.31 12.07 9.24
C GLU A 69 -6.09 13.39 9.13
N ILE A 70 -7.41 13.34 8.99
CA ILE A 70 -8.24 14.53 8.82
C ILE A 70 -8.73 15.05 10.16
N ASP A 71 -8.03 16.06 10.65
CA ASP A 71 -8.52 16.93 11.73
C ASP A 71 -9.41 18.03 11.12
N TYR A 72 -10.73 17.91 11.33
CA TYR A 72 -11.69 18.83 10.76
C TYR A 72 -11.48 20.29 11.20
N GLU A 73 -11.08 20.51 12.44
CA GLU A 73 -10.87 21.87 12.96
C GLU A 73 -9.73 22.58 12.24
N LYS A 74 -8.66 21.84 11.94
CA LYS A 74 -7.48 22.38 11.27
C LYS A 74 -7.64 22.53 9.76
N CYS A 75 -8.31 21.59 9.10
CA CYS A 75 -8.37 21.55 7.64
C CYS A 75 -9.75 21.87 7.02
N SER A 76 -10.72 22.37 7.81
CA SER A 76 -12.08 22.63 7.33
C SER A 76 -12.14 23.53 6.08
N LYS A 77 -11.34 24.60 6.02
CA LYS A 77 -11.29 25.50 4.85
C LYS A 77 -10.84 24.77 3.58
N LEU A 78 -9.79 23.96 3.69
CA LEU A 78 -9.29 23.14 2.59
C LEU A 78 -10.34 22.12 2.14
N LEU A 79 -10.96 21.39 3.10
CA LEU A 79 -12.01 20.42 2.79
C LEU A 79 -13.17 21.06 2.00
N PHE A 80 -13.66 22.21 2.44
CA PHE A 80 -14.73 22.90 1.73
C PHE A 80 -14.31 23.39 0.34
N LYS A 81 -13.06 23.84 0.17
CA LYS A 81 -12.51 24.21 -1.12
C LYS A 81 -12.52 23.00 -2.08
N LEU A 82 -11.91 21.88 -1.66
CA LEU A 82 -11.77 20.68 -2.50
C LEU A 82 -13.13 20.06 -2.85
N ILE A 83 -14.03 19.98 -1.88
CA ILE A 83 -15.40 19.49 -2.11
C ILE A 83 -16.15 20.39 -3.09
N THR A 84 -15.98 21.70 -2.99
CA THR A 84 -16.60 22.65 -3.91
C THR A 84 -16.09 22.46 -5.33
N GLN A 85 -14.79 22.29 -5.53
CA GLN A 85 -14.21 22.01 -6.83
C GLN A 85 -14.84 20.77 -7.50
N VAL A 86 -15.03 19.70 -6.75
CA VAL A 86 -15.70 18.48 -7.28
C VAL A 86 -17.16 18.73 -7.63
N CYS A 87 -17.89 19.43 -6.76
CA CYS A 87 -19.30 19.76 -7.04
C CYS A 87 -19.41 20.63 -8.31
N ASP A 88 -18.61 21.69 -8.40
CA ASP A 88 -18.61 22.61 -9.53
C ASP A 88 -18.22 21.90 -10.83
N HIS A 89 -17.24 20.99 -10.79
CA HIS A 89 -16.83 20.18 -11.94
C HIS A 89 -17.99 19.36 -12.52
N TYR A 90 -18.71 18.62 -11.65
CA TYR A 90 -19.85 17.84 -12.11
C TYR A 90 -21.06 18.69 -12.46
N GLU A 91 -21.28 19.82 -11.78
CA GLU A 91 -22.38 20.71 -12.07
C GLU A 91 -22.23 21.39 -13.46
N ILE A 92 -21.02 21.79 -13.81
CA ILE A 92 -20.71 22.35 -15.15
C ILE A 92 -20.98 21.30 -16.25
N GLN A 93 -20.64 20.02 -16.01
CA GLN A 93 -20.76 18.98 -17.02
C GLN A 93 -22.18 18.42 -17.15
N TYR A 94 -22.90 18.28 -16.05
CA TYR A 94 -24.13 17.50 -15.97
C TYR A 94 -25.32 18.25 -15.34
N GLY A 95 -25.14 19.52 -14.97
CA GLY A 95 -26.13 20.30 -14.23
C GLY A 95 -26.32 19.82 -12.78
N THR A 96 -27.12 20.57 -12.01
CA THR A 96 -27.31 20.34 -10.56
C THR A 96 -27.83 18.92 -10.27
N ASN A 97 -28.84 18.42 -10.99
CA ASN A 97 -29.39 17.10 -10.77
C ASN A 97 -28.40 15.99 -11.12
N GLY A 98 -27.61 16.17 -12.19
CA GLY A 98 -26.56 15.23 -12.59
C GLY A 98 -25.44 15.16 -11.55
N MET A 99 -25.00 16.28 -11.04
CA MET A 99 -24.00 16.38 -9.97
C MET A 99 -24.50 15.67 -8.69
N GLN A 100 -25.74 15.94 -8.26
CA GLN A 100 -26.33 15.31 -7.08
C GLN A 100 -26.43 13.78 -7.23
N ASN A 101 -26.82 13.28 -8.41
CA ASN A 101 -26.86 11.86 -8.74
C ASN A 101 -25.48 11.23 -8.63
N ILE A 102 -24.45 11.82 -9.23
CA ILE A 102 -23.06 11.32 -9.19
C ILE A 102 -22.58 11.23 -7.73
N ILE A 103 -22.75 12.30 -6.97
CA ILE A 103 -22.26 12.34 -5.59
C ILE A 103 -22.99 11.31 -4.73
N MET A 104 -24.30 11.16 -4.89
CA MET A 104 -25.06 10.17 -4.14
C MET A 104 -24.56 8.74 -4.41
N MET A 105 -24.31 8.42 -5.68
CA MET A 105 -23.92 7.06 -6.09
C MET A 105 -22.45 6.75 -5.82
N TYR A 106 -21.57 7.72 -6.00
CA TYR A 106 -20.11 7.49 -5.97
C TYR A 106 -19.41 8.17 -4.78
N LYS A 107 -20.15 8.57 -3.73
CA LYS A 107 -19.63 9.31 -2.56
C LYS A 107 -18.35 8.74 -1.96
N ARG A 108 -18.24 7.40 -1.85
CA ARG A 108 -17.06 6.74 -1.28
C ARG A 108 -15.84 6.85 -2.20
N ASP A 109 -16.03 6.64 -3.49
CA ASP A 109 -14.95 6.74 -4.46
C ASP A 109 -14.46 8.17 -4.60
N ILE A 110 -15.40 9.13 -4.68
CA ILE A 110 -15.08 10.57 -4.70
C ILE A 110 -14.31 10.97 -3.43
N GLY A 111 -14.79 10.56 -2.26
CA GLY A 111 -14.10 10.83 -1.00
C GLY A 111 -12.70 10.22 -0.96
N ASN A 112 -12.52 9.01 -1.46
CA ASN A 112 -11.21 8.36 -1.53
C ASN A 112 -10.26 9.05 -2.51
N LYS A 113 -10.74 9.54 -3.65
CA LYS A 113 -9.94 10.29 -4.63
C LYS A 113 -9.47 11.64 -4.08
N ILE A 114 -10.38 12.40 -3.44
CA ILE A 114 -9.99 13.62 -2.73
C ILE A 114 -8.94 13.31 -1.67
N TYR A 115 -9.18 12.34 -0.80
CA TYR A 115 -8.27 11.96 0.26
C TYR A 115 -6.90 11.53 -0.27
N LYS A 116 -6.86 10.75 -1.35
CA LYS A 116 -5.60 10.33 -1.99
C LYS A 116 -4.77 11.55 -2.45
N GLN A 117 -5.39 12.54 -3.04
CA GLN A 117 -4.71 13.77 -3.44
C GLN A 117 -4.32 14.63 -2.22
N MET A 118 -5.16 14.69 -1.18
CA MET A 118 -4.82 15.38 0.08
C MET A 118 -3.55 14.79 0.71
N LEU A 119 -3.39 13.48 0.72
CA LEU A 119 -2.19 12.84 1.28
C LEU A 119 -0.89 13.24 0.56
N GLN A 120 -0.94 13.61 -0.70
CA GLN A 120 0.21 14.14 -1.44
C GLN A 120 0.63 15.55 -0.97
N HIS A 121 -0.26 16.23 -0.25
CA HIS A 121 -0.07 17.58 0.29
C HIS A 121 -0.09 17.61 1.82
N PHE A 122 0.25 16.51 2.45
CA PHE A 122 0.31 16.33 3.89
C PHE A 122 1.77 16.38 4.37
N TYR A 123 2.15 17.42 5.09
CA TYR A 123 3.52 17.71 5.48
C TYR A 123 3.64 17.92 6.98
N CYS A 124 4.82 17.61 7.53
CA CYS A 124 5.17 17.99 8.89
C CYS A 124 5.71 19.43 8.90
N GLU A 125 5.08 20.32 9.65
CA GLU A 125 5.40 21.75 9.66
C GLU A 125 6.79 22.07 10.21
N ASN A 126 7.39 21.21 11.03
CA ASN A 126 8.70 21.36 11.64
C ASN A 126 9.81 20.46 11.05
N GLY A 127 9.66 20.00 9.91
CA GLY A 127 10.37 19.50 8.76
C GLY A 127 11.71 18.81 8.85
N PHE A 128 12.24 18.39 9.96
CA PHE A 128 13.32 17.41 9.98
C PHE A 128 12.88 16.18 10.77
N LEU A 129 12.51 15.10 10.06
CA LEU A 129 12.39 13.80 10.68
C LEU A 129 13.74 13.43 11.29
N GLN A 130 13.91 13.64 12.58
CA GLN A 130 14.93 12.95 13.34
C GLN A 130 14.42 11.55 13.59
N GLU A 131 14.92 10.60 12.81
CA GLU A 131 14.63 9.20 13.04
C GLU A 131 15.40 8.76 14.29
N GLU A 132 14.66 8.47 15.35
CA GLU A 132 15.21 7.90 16.57
C GLU A 132 14.80 6.42 16.63
N VAL A 133 15.76 5.55 16.91
CA VAL A 133 15.46 4.14 17.17
C VAL A 133 14.90 4.03 18.59
N VAL A 134 13.60 3.92 18.70
CA VAL A 134 12.89 3.78 19.97
C VAL A 134 12.64 2.31 20.24
N GLY A 135 13.49 1.71 21.04
CA GLY A 135 13.29 0.41 21.69
C GLY A 135 12.91 -0.76 20.77
N THR A 136 13.32 -1.92 21.12
CA THR A 136 12.90 -3.15 20.46
C THR A 136 11.60 -3.65 21.10
N ARG A 137 10.61 -3.98 20.28
CA ARG A 137 9.50 -4.83 20.70
C ARG A 137 9.93 -6.28 20.50
N ASP A 138 9.61 -7.14 21.44
CA ASP A 138 9.73 -8.57 21.23
C ASP A 138 8.78 -8.99 20.10
N TYR A 139 9.32 -9.60 19.06
CA TYR A 139 8.52 -10.17 17.99
C TYR A 139 7.72 -11.35 18.51
N ASN A 140 6.45 -11.42 18.13
CA ASN A 140 5.66 -12.61 18.37
C ASN A 140 6.09 -13.69 17.36
N LEU A 141 6.84 -14.69 17.83
CA LEU A 141 7.33 -15.79 17.01
C LEU A 141 6.25 -16.86 16.69
N GLN A 142 4.99 -16.59 16.97
CA GLN A 142 3.92 -17.48 16.53
C GLN A 142 3.68 -17.28 15.03
N GLN A 143 3.49 -18.42 14.34
CA GLN A 143 3.17 -18.42 12.92
C GLN A 143 1.94 -17.54 12.64
N PRO A 144 2.07 -16.44 11.86
CA PRO A 144 0.98 -15.48 11.68
C PRO A 144 -0.13 -15.97 10.75
N TYR A 145 0.14 -17.06 10.01
CA TYR A 145 -0.80 -17.57 9.02
C TYR A 145 -1.53 -18.82 9.51
N SER A 146 -2.85 -18.83 9.38
CA SER A 146 -3.67 -20.03 9.45
C SER A 146 -4.12 -20.38 8.03
N CYS A 147 -3.61 -21.46 7.45
CA CYS A 147 -4.04 -21.96 6.16
C CYS A 147 -4.25 -23.46 6.24
N ALA A 148 -5.31 -23.96 5.59
CA ALA A 148 -5.63 -25.37 5.58
C ALA A 148 -4.69 -26.20 4.70
N GLU A 149 -4.15 -25.60 3.62
CA GLU A 149 -3.27 -26.29 2.67
C GLU A 149 -1.82 -25.89 2.88
N ARG A 150 -0.97 -26.89 3.11
CA ARG A 150 0.48 -26.73 3.21
C ARG A 150 1.16 -27.45 2.05
N VAL A 151 2.14 -26.82 1.46
CA VAL A 151 2.96 -27.36 0.37
C VAL A 151 4.43 -27.24 0.74
N ASN A 152 5.23 -28.26 0.47
CA ASN A 152 6.67 -28.15 0.73
C ASN A 152 7.32 -27.08 -0.12
N LEU A 153 8.16 -26.25 0.48
CA LEU A 153 8.86 -25.13 -0.20
C LEU A 153 9.59 -25.57 -1.46
N PHE A 154 10.13 -26.79 -1.49
CA PHE A 154 10.88 -27.36 -2.61
C PHE A 154 10.05 -28.27 -3.53
N SER A 155 8.72 -28.24 -3.40
CA SER A 155 7.86 -28.97 -4.36
C SER A 155 7.90 -28.30 -5.73
N ASP A 156 8.56 -28.94 -6.69
CA ASP A 156 8.70 -28.42 -8.06
C ASP A 156 7.41 -28.57 -8.86
N ASP A 157 6.56 -29.51 -8.49
CA ASP A 157 5.34 -29.86 -9.21
C ASP A 157 4.13 -28.97 -8.84
N TYR A 158 4.29 -28.03 -7.88
CA TYR A 158 3.18 -27.20 -7.50
C TYR A 158 2.86 -26.14 -8.57
N THR A 159 1.76 -26.36 -9.28
CA THR A 159 1.25 -25.47 -10.34
C THR A 159 0.04 -24.64 -9.93
N GLY A 160 -0.42 -24.80 -8.67
CA GLY A 160 -1.58 -24.08 -8.14
C GLY A 160 -1.31 -22.59 -7.84
N ASN A 161 -2.32 -21.95 -7.26
CA ASN A 161 -2.19 -20.55 -6.85
C ASN A 161 -1.31 -20.44 -5.60
N ILE A 162 -0.09 -19.91 -5.75
CA ILE A 162 0.86 -19.74 -4.65
C ILE A 162 0.37 -18.85 -3.52
N GLN A 163 -0.53 -17.90 -3.80
CA GLN A 163 -1.09 -17.00 -2.81
C GLN A 163 -2.13 -17.68 -1.89
N SER A 164 -2.62 -18.86 -2.25
CA SER A 164 -3.65 -19.57 -1.50
C SER A 164 -3.11 -20.62 -0.53
N VAL A 165 -1.81 -20.91 -0.57
CA VAL A 165 -1.16 -21.97 0.23
C VAL A 165 -0.07 -21.41 1.13
N LEU A 166 0.28 -22.21 2.12
CA LEU A 166 1.39 -21.96 3.02
C LEU A 166 2.55 -22.92 2.67
N PHE A 167 3.74 -22.38 2.39
CA PHE A 167 4.92 -23.16 2.05
C PHE A 167 5.68 -23.52 3.31
N ASP A 168 5.77 -24.80 3.62
CA ASP A 168 6.47 -25.37 4.79
C ASP A 168 7.82 -26.01 4.43
N GLY A 169 8.47 -26.64 5.43
CA GLY A 169 9.80 -27.20 5.25
C GLY A 169 10.93 -26.18 5.36
N VAL A 170 10.60 -24.99 5.86
CA VAL A 170 11.54 -23.91 6.12
C VAL A 170 12.39 -24.26 7.36
N LYS A 171 13.71 -24.09 7.27
CA LYS A 171 14.69 -24.37 8.35
C LYS A 171 15.46 -23.12 8.80
N ARG A 172 15.73 -22.20 7.85
CA ARG A 172 16.45 -20.95 8.11
C ARG A 172 15.51 -19.75 8.25
N GLY A 173 14.23 -19.93 7.95
CA GLY A 173 13.24 -18.89 8.20
C GLY A 173 12.95 -18.73 9.68
N VAL A 174 12.62 -17.51 10.10
CA VAL A 174 12.15 -17.21 11.47
C VAL A 174 10.87 -17.99 11.80
N PHE A 175 10.03 -18.21 10.79
CA PHE A 175 8.86 -19.08 10.89
C PHE A 175 9.09 -20.40 10.15
N ASP A 176 8.43 -21.46 10.58
CA ASP A 176 8.50 -22.80 9.96
C ASP A 176 7.83 -22.90 8.59
N ALA A 177 7.06 -21.88 8.24
CA ALA A 177 6.38 -21.76 6.96
C ALA A 177 6.17 -20.30 6.57
N ALA A 178 6.02 -20.03 5.26
CA ALA A 178 5.84 -18.70 4.74
C ALA A 178 4.81 -18.67 3.60
N LYS A 179 4.24 -17.48 3.36
CA LYS A 179 3.30 -17.20 2.28
C LYS A 179 3.95 -16.24 1.29
N PHE A 180 3.70 -16.44 -0.01
CA PHE A 180 4.31 -15.63 -1.06
C PHE A 180 3.24 -15.04 -1.98
N ASP A 181 3.48 -13.82 -2.45
CA ASP A 181 2.58 -13.12 -3.34
C ASP A 181 2.93 -13.34 -4.82
N SER A 182 4.17 -13.74 -5.10
CA SER A 182 4.66 -13.95 -6.46
C SER A 182 5.63 -15.15 -6.57
N ARG A 183 5.72 -15.68 -7.80
CA ARG A 183 6.68 -16.77 -8.11
C ARG A 183 8.14 -16.38 -7.87
N PRO A 184 8.61 -15.17 -8.24
CA PRO A 184 9.96 -14.74 -7.90
C PRO A 184 10.27 -14.73 -6.40
N GLU A 185 9.32 -14.33 -5.56
CA GLU A 185 9.48 -14.40 -4.10
C GLU A 185 9.65 -15.85 -3.62
N LEU A 186 8.84 -16.78 -4.12
CA LEU A 186 8.98 -18.21 -3.81
C LEU A 186 10.36 -18.75 -4.24
N VAL A 187 10.85 -18.35 -5.42
CA VAL A 187 12.19 -18.77 -5.90
C VAL A 187 13.27 -18.16 -5.01
N LEU A 188 13.16 -16.89 -4.63
CA LEU A 188 14.10 -16.25 -3.71
C LEU A 188 14.14 -16.97 -2.35
N ALA A 189 12.98 -17.31 -1.78
CA ALA A 189 12.93 -18.07 -0.53
C ALA A 189 13.68 -19.41 -0.61
N ARG A 190 13.58 -20.13 -1.73
CA ARG A 190 14.36 -21.36 -1.99
C ARG A 190 15.85 -21.10 -2.02
N VAL A 191 16.26 -20.00 -2.66
CA VAL A 191 17.68 -19.56 -2.66
C VAL A 191 18.13 -19.27 -1.24
N LEU A 192 17.38 -18.48 -0.49
CA LEU A 192 17.70 -18.12 0.90
C LEU A 192 17.82 -19.35 1.81
N GLU A 193 16.95 -20.33 1.61
CA GLU A 193 16.95 -21.57 2.40
C GLU A 193 18.13 -22.49 2.13
N THR A 194 18.69 -22.42 0.94
CA THR A 194 19.81 -23.29 0.50
C THR A 194 21.17 -22.61 0.51
N ASP A 195 21.23 -21.30 0.51
CA ASP A 195 22.47 -20.54 0.49
C ASP A 195 23.21 -20.59 1.84
N THR A 196 24.50 -20.94 1.82
CA THR A 196 25.31 -21.10 3.05
C THR A 196 25.63 -19.79 3.74
N ASP A 197 25.62 -18.67 3.01
CA ASP A 197 25.92 -17.34 3.53
C ASP A 197 24.72 -16.74 4.28
N VAL A 198 23.52 -17.30 4.09
CA VAL A 198 22.30 -16.89 4.79
C VAL A 198 22.21 -17.63 6.12
N GLN A 199 22.17 -16.88 7.22
CA GLN A 199 21.94 -17.44 8.57
C GLN A 199 20.44 -17.63 8.83
N ASN A 200 19.69 -16.55 8.69
CA ASN A 200 18.25 -16.54 8.88
C ASN A 200 17.56 -15.63 7.85
N TRP A 201 16.29 -15.87 7.62
CA TRP A 201 15.46 -14.98 6.84
C TRP A 201 14.04 -14.88 7.40
N LEU A 202 13.41 -13.75 7.20
CA LEU A 202 12.04 -13.47 7.57
C LEU A 202 11.27 -13.00 6.33
N ARG A 203 10.12 -13.59 6.09
CA ARG A 203 9.06 -13.03 5.24
C ARG A 203 8.07 -12.37 6.18
N PRO A 204 8.06 -11.03 6.33
CA PRO A 204 7.14 -10.38 7.25
C PRO A 204 5.68 -10.68 6.88
N ALA A 205 4.87 -10.92 7.88
CA ALA A 205 3.43 -10.96 7.68
C ALA A 205 2.87 -9.54 7.51
N PRO A 206 1.69 -9.37 6.89
CA PRO A 206 1.06 -8.07 6.79
C PRO A 206 1.00 -7.35 8.13
N GLN A 207 1.43 -6.09 8.16
CA GLN A 207 1.52 -5.21 9.33
C GLN A 207 2.57 -5.59 10.40
N GLU A 208 3.39 -6.60 10.15
CA GLU A 208 4.42 -7.04 11.10
C GLU A 208 5.69 -6.17 11.02
N PHE A 209 6.08 -5.75 9.82
CA PHE A 209 7.26 -4.92 9.59
C PHE A 209 6.90 -3.72 8.70
N ASN A 210 6.49 -2.63 9.32
CA ASN A 210 6.04 -1.44 8.63
C ASN A 210 7.10 -0.35 8.63
N ILE A 211 7.42 0.17 7.44
CA ILE A 211 8.24 1.36 7.26
C ILE A 211 7.34 2.45 6.70
N THR A 212 7.09 3.48 7.47
CA THR A 212 6.25 4.59 7.03
C THR A 212 6.97 5.43 5.97
N TYR A 213 6.29 5.71 4.85
CA TYR A 213 6.76 6.57 3.76
C TYR A 213 5.63 7.45 3.25
N ASN A 214 5.96 8.46 2.42
CA ASN A 214 4.98 9.32 1.74
C ASN A 214 3.73 9.64 2.58
N HIS A 215 3.91 10.35 3.71
CA HIS A 215 2.82 10.88 4.51
C HIS A 215 1.87 9.85 5.15
N GLY A 216 2.42 8.79 5.71
CA GLY A 216 1.65 7.81 6.49
C GLY A 216 1.31 6.52 5.76
N HIS A 217 1.74 6.34 4.50
CA HIS A 217 1.68 5.05 3.85
C HIS A 217 2.69 4.08 4.48
N ASN A 218 2.32 2.82 4.59
CA ASN A 218 3.21 1.78 5.06
C ASN A 218 3.83 1.03 3.89
N TYR A 219 5.14 0.85 3.97
CA TYR A 219 5.93 -0.03 3.13
C TYR A 219 6.31 -1.27 3.93
N GLU A 220 5.99 -2.43 3.43
CA GLU A 220 6.36 -3.73 3.98
C GLU A 220 7.38 -4.35 3.04
N PRO A 221 8.61 -4.68 3.51
CA PRO A 221 9.61 -5.32 2.67
C PRO A 221 9.23 -6.77 2.38
N ASP A 222 9.63 -7.27 1.22
CA ASP A 222 9.37 -8.67 0.88
C ASP A 222 10.12 -9.65 1.78
N PHE A 223 11.39 -9.34 2.10
CA PHE A 223 12.20 -10.17 3.01
C PHE A 223 13.13 -9.33 3.88
N VAL A 224 13.46 -9.88 5.05
CA VAL A 224 14.61 -9.48 5.85
C VAL A 224 15.55 -10.68 5.92
N VAL A 225 16.80 -10.50 5.50
CA VAL A 225 17.79 -11.60 5.37
C VAL A 225 19.01 -11.29 6.21
N GLU A 226 19.39 -12.22 7.06
CA GLU A 226 20.55 -12.11 7.94
C GLU A 226 21.70 -12.97 7.42
N THR A 227 22.87 -12.35 7.30
CA THR A 227 24.17 -13.01 7.04
C THR A 227 25.07 -12.86 8.26
N ASP A 228 26.34 -13.26 8.15
CA ASP A 228 27.28 -13.17 9.28
C ASP A 228 27.47 -11.75 9.80
N ASP A 229 27.53 -10.77 8.92
CA ASP A 229 27.88 -9.39 9.23
C ASP A 229 26.81 -8.36 8.87
N THR A 230 25.83 -8.73 8.08
CA THR A 230 24.86 -7.81 7.47
C THR A 230 23.42 -8.34 7.57
N ILE A 231 22.48 -7.43 7.78
CA ILE A 231 21.05 -7.66 7.64
C ILE A 231 20.59 -6.93 6.38
N TYR A 232 19.94 -7.64 5.48
CA TYR A 232 19.44 -7.09 4.23
C TYR A 232 17.93 -6.91 4.29
N LEU A 233 17.47 -5.71 3.94
CA LEU A 233 16.08 -5.42 3.64
C LEU A 233 15.88 -5.63 2.13
N VAL A 234 15.07 -6.60 1.74
CA VAL A 234 14.99 -7.06 0.36
C VAL A 234 13.62 -6.82 -0.24
N GLU A 235 13.61 -6.24 -1.43
CA GLU A 235 12.43 -6.03 -2.26
C GLU A 235 12.61 -6.67 -3.62
N VAL A 236 11.63 -7.44 -4.08
CA VAL A 236 11.60 -8.07 -5.40
C VAL A 236 10.54 -7.39 -6.26
N LYS A 237 10.91 -6.83 -7.40
CA LYS A 237 9.97 -6.03 -8.22
C LYS A 237 10.01 -6.42 -9.70
N GLY A 238 8.82 -6.44 -10.31
CA GLY A 238 8.69 -6.61 -11.77
C GLY A 238 9.32 -5.43 -12.51
N GLU A 239 9.94 -5.71 -13.65
CA GLU A 239 10.64 -4.72 -14.46
C GLU A 239 9.72 -3.59 -14.97
N ASP A 240 8.47 -3.90 -15.18
CA ASP A 240 7.42 -2.95 -15.60
C ASP A 240 7.09 -1.88 -14.54
N LYS A 241 7.49 -2.13 -13.29
CA LYS A 241 7.21 -1.24 -12.15
C LYS A 241 8.43 -0.48 -11.63
N LEU A 242 9.62 -0.68 -12.21
CA LEU A 242 10.86 -0.06 -11.70
C LEU A 242 10.85 1.47 -11.77
N SER A 243 10.10 2.06 -12.70
CA SER A 243 9.95 3.51 -12.86
C SER A 243 8.69 4.09 -12.22
N ASP A 244 7.91 3.27 -11.51
CA ASP A 244 6.71 3.72 -10.80
C ASP A 244 7.13 4.67 -9.66
N PRO A 245 6.55 5.88 -9.55
CA PRO A 245 6.88 6.84 -8.50
C PRO A 245 6.71 6.30 -7.09
N ASP A 246 5.70 5.45 -6.85
CA ASP A 246 5.47 4.82 -5.55
C ASP A 246 6.59 3.82 -5.22
N VAL A 247 7.03 3.03 -6.21
CA VAL A 247 8.15 2.09 -6.05
C VAL A 247 9.45 2.84 -5.77
N ILE A 248 9.69 3.95 -6.45
CA ILE A 248 10.87 4.80 -6.22
C ILE A 248 10.83 5.40 -4.80
N ALA A 249 9.67 5.85 -4.34
CA ALA A 249 9.52 6.39 -2.99
C ALA A 249 9.76 5.32 -1.91
N LYS A 250 9.22 4.10 -2.08
CA LYS A 250 9.49 2.95 -1.19
C LYS A 250 10.96 2.58 -1.15
N LYS A 251 11.61 2.51 -2.32
CA LYS A 251 13.04 2.25 -2.44
C LYS A 251 13.86 3.29 -1.66
N LYS A 252 13.61 4.58 -1.90
CA LYS A 252 14.30 5.66 -1.17
C LYS A 252 14.12 5.52 0.33
N ARG A 253 12.90 5.21 0.78
CA ARG A 253 12.60 5.03 2.20
C ARG A 253 13.29 3.80 2.80
N GLY A 254 13.33 2.69 2.07
CA GLY A 254 14.06 1.48 2.48
C GLY A 254 15.56 1.74 2.67
N ILE A 255 16.19 2.50 1.76
CA ILE A 255 17.60 2.91 1.88
C ILE A 255 17.79 3.76 3.15
N GLN A 256 16.96 4.78 3.36
CA GLN A 256 17.04 5.62 4.57
C GLN A 256 16.88 4.81 5.87
N TYR A 257 15.94 3.84 5.88
CA TYR A 257 15.76 2.94 7.01
C TYR A 257 17.06 2.16 7.31
N CYS A 258 17.67 1.58 6.29
CA CYS A 258 18.93 0.82 6.44
C CYS A 258 20.08 1.70 6.94
N GLU A 259 20.17 2.96 6.48
CA GLU A 259 21.18 3.91 6.96
C GLU A 259 21.03 4.21 8.47
N VAL A 260 19.79 4.48 8.91
CA VAL A 260 19.49 4.77 10.33
C VAL A 260 19.76 3.54 11.19
N ALA A 261 19.24 2.38 10.77
CA ALA A 261 19.43 1.12 11.48
C ALA A 261 20.91 0.73 11.58
N SER A 262 21.70 0.94 10.50
CA SER A 262 23.14 0.70 10.49
C SER A 262 23.90 1.63 11.46
N ARG A 263 23.53 2.90 11.47
CA ARG A 263 24.13 3.91 12.38
C ARG A 263 23.90 3.53 13.83
N TRP A 264 22.67 3.16 14.17
CA TRP A 264 22.32 2.69 15.50
C TRP A 264 23.01 1.35 15.83
N GLY A 265 23.00 0.39 14.89
CA GLY A 265 23.63 -0.91 15.04
C GLY A 265 25.13 -0.79 15.34
N LYS A 266 25.83 0.05 14.58
CA LYS A 266 27.27 0.32 14.82
C LYS A 266 27.54 0.86 16.21
N ALA A 267 26.70 1.74 16.72
CA ALA A 267 26.85 2.32 18.06
C ALA A 267 26.54 1.31 19.19
N ASN A 268 25.76 0.26 18.91
CA ASN A 268 25.26 -0.70 19.90
C ASN A 268 25.77 -2.14 19.70
N GLY A 269 26.74 -2.35 18.80
CA GLY A 269 27.34 -3.69 18.56
C GLY A 269 26.46 -4.65 17.78
N TYR A 270 25.54 -4.15 16.98
CA TYR A 270 24.70 -4.92 16.09
C TYR A 270 25.20 -4.87 14.64
N LYS A 271 24.68 -5.77 13.79
CA LYS A 271 25.01 -5.84 12.37
C LYS A 271 24.57 -4.59 11.61
N GLN A 272 25.25 -4.30 10.51
CA GLN A 272 24.81 -3.25 9.58
C GLN A 272 23.58 -3.70 8.79
N TRP A 273 22.81 -2.73 8.31
CA TRP A 273 21.65 -2.95 7.44
C TRP A 273 21.96 -2.46 6.03
N ARG A 274 21.53 -3.20 5.02
CA ARG A 274 21.66 -2.89 3.60
C ARG A 274 20.34 -3.08 2.88
N TYR A 275 20.09 -2.29 1.86
CA TYR A 275 18.89 -2.39 1.05
C TYR A 275 19.18 -3.10 -0.28
N LEU A 276 18.39 -4.13 -0.62
CA LEU A 276 18.47 -4.83 -1.89
C LEU A 276 17.18 -4.63 -2.69
N PHE A 277 17.33 -4.16 -3.92
CA PHE A 277 16.25 -4.01 -4.86
C PHE A 277 16.45 -4.91 -6.07
N ILE A 278 15.80 -6.07 -6.06
CA ILE A 278 16.07 -7.15 -7.02
C ILE A 278 14.99 -7.18 -8.10
N PRO A 279 15.33 -6.94 -9.38
CA PRO A 279 14.40 -7.18 -10.49
C PRO A 279 13.99 -8.64 -10.54
N SER A 280 12.71 -8.93 -10.69
CA SER A 280 12.14 -10.27 -10.56
C SER A 280 12.76 -11.31 -11.51
N LYS A 281 13.13 -10.91 -12.72
CA LYS A 281 13.82 -11.79 -13.69
C LYS A 281 15.25 -12.16 -13.32
N GLN A 282 15.83 -11.48 -12.36
CA GLN A 282 17.18 -11.79 -11.88
C GLN A 282 17.19 -12.82 -10.74
N VAL A 283 16.03 -13.14 -10.21
CA VAL A 283 15.86 -14.18 -9.20
C VAL A 283 15.74 -15.54 -9.92
N MET A 284 16.82 -16.29 -9.95
CA MET A 284 16.90 -17.59 -10.61
C MET A 284 17.12 -18.71 -9.58
N PRO A 285 16.65 -19.94 -9.81
CA PRO A 285 16.80 -21.06 -8.86
C PRO A 285 18.26 -21.39 -8.51
N ASN A 286 19.20 -21.06 -9.40
CA ASN A 286 20.64 -21.29 -9.22
C ASN A 286 21.38 -20.00 -8.80
N SER A 287 20.69 -18.94 -8.42
CA SER A 287 21.34 -17.73 -7.90
C SER A 287 21.97 -18.00 -6.54
N SER A 288 23.09 -17.33 -6.26
CA SER A 288 23.62 -17.19 -4.91
C SER A 288 23.15 -15.87 -4.31
N PHE A 289 22.77 -15.87 -3.03
CA PHE A 289 22.35 -14.64 -2.34
C PHE A 289 23.47 -13.60 -2.32
N ALA A 290 24.72 -14.03 -2.08
CA ALA A 290 25.87 -13.12 -2.11
C ALA A 290 26.06 -12.43 -3.48
N GLN A 291 25.80 -13.13 -4.59
CA GLN A 291 25.85 -12.52 -5.92
C GLN A 291 24.72 -11.52 -6.15
N LEU A 292 23.51 -11.85 -5.70
CA LEU A 292 22.36 -10.93 -5.75
C LEU A 292 22.62 -9.69 -4.89
N ALA A 293 23.12 -9.86 -3.66
CA ALA A 293 23.48 -8.77 -2.78
C ALA A 293 24.53 -7.86 -3.45
N LYS A 294 25.64 -8.40 -3.93
CA LYS A 294 26.68 -7.61 -4.59
C LYS A 294 26.19 -6.82 -5.80
N ARG A 295 25.21 -7.34 -6.53
CA ARG A 295 24.74 -6.74 -7.78
C ARG A 295 23.63 -5.73 -7.59
N PHE A 296 22.80 -5.92 -6.59
CA PHE A 296 21.53 -5.16 -6.41
C PHE A 296 21.46 -4.40 -5.08
N GLU A 297 22.58 -4.31 -4.36
CA GLU A 297 22.67 -3.42 -3.21
C GLU A 297 22.54 -1.96 -3.65
N GLU A 298 21.68 -1.24 -2.97
CA GLU A 298 21.41 0.16 -3.22
C GLU A 298 21.86 0.98 -2.01
N ASN A 299 22.57 2.08 -2.27
CA ASN A 299 23.13 2.99 -1.27
C ASN A 299 22.48 4.37 -1.39
#